data_27b443c06cd8b4e4d538ae54ece0ca9e
#
_entry.id   27b443c06cd8b4e4d538ae54ece0ca9e
#
_cell.length_a   1.000
_cell.length_b   1.000
_cell.length_c   1.000
_cell.angle_alpha   90.00
_cell.angle_beta   90.00
_cell.angle_gamma   90.00
#
_symmetry.space_group_name_H-M   'P 1'
#
loop_
_entity.id
_entity.type
_entity.pdbx_description
1 polymer ?
#
loop_
_entity_poly.entity_id
_entity_poly.type
_entity_poly.pdbx_seq_one_letter_code
_entity_poly.pdbx_strand_id
1 'polypeptide(L)'
;MTGRCGVDTYFGGIVRKVHDLIGDFIVNDISAGEDDPSMLPAVGELSLQYIAMHKRGVPSTMQSLTDYGEEEDSVVKAVKSYFEDFSTKAESYGIKDWIMDPGFGFAKTLRQNYTLLRNLPSVRINGHKTLVGVSRKSMIYRPLGLSPEDVLPQTQAIHMAALALGADILRVHDVKEAAGTVALYRLLY
;
A
#
# COMPACT_ATOMS: atom_id res chain seq x y z
N MET A 1 17.76 -11.23 -11.79
CA MET A 1 16.76 -10.76 -10.78
C MET A 1 15.86 -11.94 -10.47
N THR A 2 15.98 -12.52 -9.29
CA THR A 2 15.01 -13.48 -8.79
C THR A 2 13.82 -12.68 -8.24
N GLY A 3 12.79 -12.48 -9.08
CA GLY A 3 11.57 -11.83 -8.66
C GLY A 3 10.79 -12.72 -7.70
N ARG A 4 10.31 -12.17 -6.58
CA ARG A 4 9.32 -12.86 -5.74
C ARG A 4 7.95 -12.69 -6.37
N CYS A 5 7.14 -13.75 -6.39
CA CYS A 5 5.74 -13.69 -6.82
C CYS A 5 4.91 -13.01 -5.72
N GLY A 6 3.99 -12.13 -6.10
CA GLY A 6 2.95 -11.60 -5.23
C GLY A 6 1.59 -12.16 -5.64
N VAL A 7 0.73 -12.45 -4.68
CA VAL A 7 -0.64 -12.94 -4.91
C VAL A 7 -1.63 -12.00 -4.26
N ASP A 8 -2.53 -11.45 -5.05
CA ASP A 8 -3.62 -10.59 -4.60
C ASP A 8 -4.79 -11.44 -4.11
N THR A 9 -5.00 -11.46 -2.81
CA THR A 9 -6.12 -12.19 -2.19
C THR A 9 -6.41 -11.64 -0.79
N TYR A 10 -7.65 -11.73 -0.37
CA TYR A 10 -8.10 -11.47 1.00
C TYR A 10 -8.74 -12.72 1.65
N PHE A 11 -8.44 -13.92 1.10
CA PHE A 11 -8.91 -15.20 1.65
C PHE A 11 -7.75 -16.06 2.12
N GLY A 12 -7.69 -16.37 3.42
CA GLY A 12 -6.66 -17.24 4.01
C GLY A 12 -6.66 -18.67 3.44
N GLY A 13 -7.84 -19.18 3.06
CA GLY A 13 -7.95 -20.47 2.38
C GLY A 13 -7.27 -20.49 0.99
N ILE A 14 -7.26 -19.36 0.27
CA ILE A 14 -6.52 -19.21 -1.00
C ILE A 14 -5.01 -19.17 -0.71
N VAL A 15 -4.59 -18.44 0.32
CA VAL A 15 -3.17 -18.37 0.73
C VAL A 15 -2.59 -19.76 0.93
N ARG A 16 -3.28 -20.64 1.70
CA ARG A 16 -2.83 -22.03 1.94
C ARG A 16 -2.73 -22.83 0.64
N LYS A 17 -3.77 -22.79 -0.19
CA LYS A 17 -3.78 -23.53 -1.46
C LYS A 17 -2.68 -23.09 -2.42
N VAL A 18 -2.43 -21.79 -2.51
CA VAL A 18 -1.36 -21.26 -3.38
C VAL A 18 0.01 -21.67 -2.83
N HIS A 19 0.21 -21.57 -1.51
CA HIS A 19 1.45 -22.01 -0.88
C HIS A 19 1.75 -23.51 -1.13
N ASP A 20 0.73 -24.37 -1.06
CA ASP A 20 0.87 -25.79 -1.37
C ASP A 20 1.30 -26.05 -2.82
N LEU A 21 0.95 -25.14 -3.74
CA LEU A 21 1.24 -25.28 -5.16
C LEU A 21 2.59 -24.72 -5.60
N ILE A 22 3.00 -23.57 -5.04
CA ILE A 22 4.18 -22.82 -5.53
C ILE A 22 5.21 -22.50 -4.44
N GLY A 23 4.96 -22.84 -3.19
CA GLY A 23 5.80 -22.44 -2.04
C GLY A 23 5.61 -20.97 -1.65
N ASP A 24 6.66 -20.34 -1.12
CA ASP A 24 6.62 -18.98 -0.59
C ASP A 24 6.31 -17.91 -1.65
N PHE A 25 5.45 -16.96 -1.29
CA PHE A 25 5.10 -15.79 -2.08
C PHE A 25 4.80 -14.60 -1.16
N ILE A 26 4.54 -13.42 -1.76
CA ILE A 26 4.10 -12.23 -1.02
C ILE A 26 2.58 -12.18 -1.08
N VAL A 27 1.92 -12.17 0.07
CA VAL A 27 0.45 -11.97 0.14
C VAL A 27 0.15 -10.48 0.06
N ASN A 28 -0.58 -10.04 -0.98
CA ASN A 28 -1.10 -8.68 -1.06
C ASN A 28 -2.58 -8.67 -0.68
N ASP A 29 -2.87 -8.16 0.52
CA ASP A 29 -4.24 -8.10 1.04
C ASP A 29 -4.70 -6.67 1.26
N ILE A 30 -5.67 -6.24 0.45
CA ILE A 30 -6.26 -4.89 0.54
C ILE A 30 -7.09 -4.68 1.81
N SER A 31 -7.39 -5.76 2.55
CA SER A 31 -8.21 -5.71 3.77
C SER A 31 -7.41 -5.80 5.06
N ALA A 32 -6.11 -6.07 4.97
CA ALA A 32 -5.26 -6.29 6.14
C ALA A 32 -5.85 -7.33 7.13
N GLY A 33 -6.47 -8.40 6.59
CA GLY A 33 -7.10 -9.47 7.35
C GLY A 33 -8.45 -9.13 7.96
N GLU A 34 -9.09 -8.02 7.56
CA GLU A 34 -10.40 -7.63 8.11
C GLU A 34 -11.55 -8.39 7.42
N ASP A 35 -11.41 -8.74 6.13
CA ASP A 35 -12.47 -9.38 5.35
C ASP A 35 -12.52 -10.91 5.55
N ASP A 36 -11.44 -11.54 6.04
CA ASP A 36 -11.39 -12.98 6.36
C ASP A 36 -10.60 -13.26 7.65
N PRO A 37 -11.25 -13.74 8.71
CA PRO A 37 -10.57 -14.09 9.98
C PRO A 37 -9.48 -15.15 9.84
N SER A 38 -9.48 -15.96 8.78
CA SER A 38 -8.47 -17.00 8.54
C SER A 38 -7.20 -16.47 7.87
N MET A 39 -7.19 -15.21 7.40
CA MET A 39 -6.05 -14.62 6.68
C MET A 39 -4.78 -14.53 7.53
N LEU A 40 -4.83 -13.81 8.64
CA LEU A 40 -3.65 -13.62 9.49
C LEU A 40 -3.13 -14.92 10.11
N PRO A 41 -3.99 -15.85 10.62
CA PRO A 41 -3.54 -17.19 10.98
C PRO A 41 -2.78 -17.91 9.85
N ALA A 42 -3.30 -17.88 8.61
CA ALA A 42 -2.65 -18.55 7.50
C ALA A 42 -1.27 -17.95 7.18
N VAL A 43 -1.17 -16.62 7.15
CA VAL A 43 0.08 -15.91 6.89
C VAL A 43 1.12 -16.18 7.97
N GLY A 44 0.71 -16.15 9.25
CA GLY A 44 1.60 -16.38 10.38
C GLY A 44 2.12 -17.82 10.43
N GLU A 45 1.23 -18.81 10.29
CA GLU A 45 1.60 -20.24 10.28
C GLU A 45 2.57 -20.59 9.15
N LEU A 46 2.37 -19.99 7.95
CA LEU A 46 3.23 -20.21 6.79
C LEU A 46 4.44 -19.27 6.74
N SER A 47 4.57 -18.35 7.69
CA SER A 47 5.66 -17.36 7.76
C SER A 47 5.85 -16.54 6.47
N LEU A 48 4.75 -16.22 5.78
CA LEU A 48 4.78 -15.50 4.51
C LEU A 48 4.98 -13.99 4.73
N GLN A 49 5.63 -13.33 3.75
CA GLN A 49 5.67 -11.88 3.69
C GLN A 49 4.27 -11.33 3.34
N TYR A 50 3.85 -10.30 4.06
CA TYR A 50 2.48 -9.78 3.97
C TYR A 50 2.46 -8.28 3.64
N ILE A 51 1.60 -7.86 2.72
CA ILE A 51 1.31 -6.45 2.47
C ILE A 51 -0.06 -6.15 3.07
N ALA A 52 -0.06 -5.31 4.11
CA ALA A 52 -1.27 -4.83 4.76
C ALA A 52 -1.63 -3.46 4.20
N MET A 53 -2.86 -3.28 3.69
CA MET A 53 -3.30 -2.01 3.16
C MET A 53 -4.40 -1.38 4.04
N HIS A 54 -4.24 -0.08 4.30
CA HIS A 54 -5.29 0.71 4.95
C HIS A 54 -6.44 1.01 3.97
N LYS A 55 -7.63 0.56 4.30
CA LYS A 55 -8.90 0.95 3.65
C LYS A 55 -9.96 1.29 4.69
N ARG A 56 -11.07 1.86 4.23
CA ARG A 56 -12.33 1.95 4.99
C ARG A 56 -13.45 1.39 4.12
N GLY A 57 -14.27 0.52 4.70
CA GLY A 57 -15.37 -0.15 4.01
C GLY A 57 -14.92 -1.10 2.89
N VAL A 58 -15.86 -1.43 2.03
CA VAL A 58 -15.64 -2.28 0.85
C VAL A 58 -15.59 -1.43 -0.43
N PRO A 59 -15.08 -1.93 -1.56
CA PRO A 59 -14.94 -1.15 -2.80
C PRO A 59 -16.19 -0.39 -3.24
N SER A 60 -17.39 -0.93 -2.97
CA SER A 60 -18.67 -0.29 -3.31
C SER A 60 -19.05 0.88 -2.39
N THR A 61 -18.53 0.94 -1.17
CA THR A 61 -18.89 1.97 -0.15
C THR A 61 -17.73 2.89 0.22
N MET A 62 -16.49 2.54 -0.09
CA MET A 62 -15.29 3.24 0.37
C MET A 62 -15.27 4.74 -0.02
N GLN A 63 -15.86 5.13 -1.15
CA GLN A 63 -15.85 6.53 -1.59
C GLN A 63 -16.76 7.44 -0.76
N SER A 64 -17.72 6.89 0.00
CA SER A 64 -18.54 7.64 0.96
C SER A 64 -17.91 7.71 2.35
N LEU A 65 -16.84 6.96 2.63
CA LEU A 65 -16.19 6.86 3.94
C LEU A 65 -14.91 7.71 4.04
N THR A 66 -14.95 8.90 3.44
CA THR A 66 -13.80 9.82 3.39
C THR A 66 -13.76 10.81 4.57
N ASP A 67 -14.68 10.70 5.51
CA ASP A 67 -14.64 11.53 6.71
C ASP A 67 -13.61 11.02 7.70
N TYR A 68 -12.51 11.75 7.82
CA TYR A 68 -11.43 11.52 8.80
C TYR A 68 -11.43 12.57 9.92
N GLY A 69 -12.39 13.51 9.93
CA GLY A 69 -12.44 14.65 10.82
C GLY A 69 -12.05 15.96 10.14
N GLU A 70 -12.14 17.07 10.89
CA GLU A 70 -12.03 18.44 10.35
C GLU A 70 -10.58 18.90 10.14
N GLU A 71 -9.60 18.35 10.88
CA GLU A 71 -8.20 18.74 10.77
C GLU A 71 -7.56 18.24 9.47
N GLU A 72 -6.66 19.02 8.91
CA GLU A 72 -6.00 18.67 7.64
C GLU A 72 -5.19 17.35 7.74
N ASP A 73 -4.62 17.07 8.89
CA ASP A 73 -3.80 15.88 9.15
C ASP A 73 -4.57 14.69 9.75
N SER A 74 -5.90 14.79 9.91
CA SER A 74 -6.71 13.71 10.47
C SER A 74 -6.55 12.38 9.72
N VAL A 75 -6.42 12.42 8.39
CA VAL A 75 -6.15 11.21 7.59
C VAL A 75 -4.78 10.60 7.92
N VAL A 76 -3.78 11.43 8.22
CA VAL A 76 -2.42 10.99 8.57
C VAL A 76 -2.44 10.29 9.93
N LYS A 77 -3.09 10.92 10.93
CA LYS A 77 -3.27 10.36 12.27
C LYS A 77 -4.02 9.02 12.23
N ALA A 78 -5.11 8.96 11.46
CA ALA A 78 -5.92 7.75 11.34
C ALA A 78 -5.15 6.60 10.67
N VAL A 79 -4.40 6.87 9.60
CA VAL A 79 -3.58 5.85 8.92
C VAL A 79 -2.46 5.36 9.82
N LYS A 80 -1.82 6.27 10.57
CA LYS A 80 -0.77 5.90 11.53
C LYS A 80 -1.32 5.00 12.63
N SER A 81 -2.39 5.42 13.31
CA SER A 81 -3.04 4.63 14.37
C SER A 81 -3.46 3.24 13.87
N TYR A 82 -4.02 3.17 12.67
CA TYR A 82 -4.39 1.90 12.05
C TYR A 82 -3.21 0.92 11.95
N PHE A 83 -2.03 1.40 11.52
CA PHE A 83 -0.86 0.53 11.39
C PHE A 83 -0.18 0.24 12.73
N GLU A 84 -0.29 1.11 13.73
CA GLU A 84 0.13 0.81 15.11
C GLU A 84 -0.70 -0.34 15.68
N ASP A 85 -2.03 -0.30 15.51
CA ASP A 85 -2.94 -1.37 15.90
C ASP A 85 -2.67 -2.66 15.09
N PHE A 86 -2.49 -2.53 13.77
CA PHE A 86 -2.16 -3.67 12.91
C PHE A 86 -0.82 -4.31 13.31
N SER A 87 0.20 -3.54 13.67
CA SER A 87 1.49 -4.07 14.12
C SER A 87 1.33 -5.00 15.33
N THR A 88 0.55 -4.56 16.32
CA THR A 88 0.22 -5.38 17.51
C THR A 88 -0.53 -6.65 17.13
N LYS A 89 -1.51 -6.52 16.22
CA LYS A 89 -2.29 -7.67 15.73
C LYS A 89 -1.41 -8.65 14.94
N ALA A 90 -0.56 -8.17 14.05
CA ALA A 90 0.36 -8.99 13.27
C ALA A 90 1.32 -9.77 14.16
N GLU A 91 1.88 -9.13 15.21
CA GLU A 91 2.75 -9.78 16.19
C GLU A 91 2.03 -10.92 16.91
N SER A 92 0.75 -10.76 17.28
CA SER A 92 -0.04 -11.80 17.93
C SER A 92 -0.23 -13.08 17.08
N TYR A 93 -0.12 -12.96 15.75
CA TYR A 93 -0.14 -14.07 14.80
C TYR A 93 1.26 -14.51 14.35
N GLY A 94 2.33 -13.95 14.92
CA GLY A 94 3.71 -14.27 14.55
C GLY A 94 4.15 -13.71 13.19
N ILE A 95 3.41 -12.75 12.62
CA ILE A 95 3.74 -12.10 11.33
C ILE A 95 4.79 -11.03 11.59
N LYS A 96 6.05 -11.31 11.24
CA LYS A 96 7.19 -10.41 11.47
C LYS A 96 7.57 -9.59 10.24
N ASP A 97 7.41 -10.16 9.04
CA ASP A 97 7.77 -9.53 7.76
C ASP A 97 6.50 -9.03 7.07
N TRP A 98 6.10 -7.80 7.39
CA TRP A 98 4.99 -7.16 6.70
C TRP A 98 5.35 -5.77 6.18
N ILE A 99 4.62 -5.35 5.17
CA ILE A 99 4.81 -4.11 4.42
C ILE A 99 3.55 -3.27 4.57
N MET A 100 3.72 -2.01 4.90
CA MET A 100 2.64 -1.05 5.03
C MET A 100 2.27 -0.46 3.66
N ASP A 101 1.01 -0.56 3.23
CA ASP A 101 0.44 0.21 2.11
C ASP A 101 -0.59 1.22 2.65
N PRO A 102 -0.32 2.53 2.61
CA PRO A 102 -1.23 3.56 3.10
C PRO A 102 -2.58 3.62 2.36
N GLY A 103 -2.76 2.88 1.27
CA GLY A 103 -4.02 2.76 0.56
C GLY A 103 -4.41 4.04 -0.17
N PHE A 104 -3.52 4.61 -0.98
CA PHE A 104 -3.84 5.76 -1.82
C PHE A 104 -5.03 5.47 -2.74
N GLY A 105 -6.02 6.37 -2.79
CA GLY A 105 -7.24 6.23 -3.60
C GLY A 105 -8.34 5.40 -2.95
N PHE A 106 -8.08 4.74 -1.80
CA PHE A 106 -9.09 3.97 -1.06
C PHE A 106 -9.65 4.81 0.09
N ALA A 107 -10.95 5.11 0.04
CA ALA A 107 -11.67 5.92 1.04
C ALA A 107 -10.96 7.26 1.37
N LYS A 108 -10.36 7.92 0.39
CA LYS A 108 -9.63 9.18 0.56
C LYS A 108 -9.96 10.15 -0.57
N THR A 109 -10.26 11.39 -0.21
CA THR A 109 -10.43 12.48 -1.16
C THR A 109 -9.12 12.81 -1.87
N LEU A 110 -9.18 13.62 -2.92
CA LEU A 110 -7.98 14.12 -3.62
C LEU A 110 -7.02 14.82 -2.64
N ARG A 111 -7.55 15.74 -1.81
CA ARG A 111 -6.75 16.48 -0.83
C ARG A 111 -6.10 15.55 0.18
N GLN A 112 -6.85 14.59 0.73
CA GLN A 112 -6.35 13.62 1.71
C GLN A 112 -5.26 12.73 1.13
N ASN A 113 -5.35 12.30 -0.14
CA ASN A 113 -4.27 11.56 -0.79
C ASN A 113 -2.97 12.37 -0.85
N TYR A 114 -3.03 13.65 -1.22
CA TYR A 114 -1.84 14.50 -1.25
C TYR A 114 -1.32 14.85 0.15
N THR A 115 -2.21 15.09 1.13
CA THR A 115 -1.82 15.28 2.52
C THR A 115 -1.09 14.05 3.07
N LEU A 116 -1.64 12.85 2.81
CA LEU A 116 -1.01 11.60 3.22
C LEU A 116 0.36 11.39 2.56
N LEU A 117 0.47 11.67 1.25
CA LEU A 117 1.76 11.55 0.54
C LEU A 117 2.82 12.50 1.11
N ARG A 118 2.48 13.79 1.31
CA ARG A 118 3.39 14.78 1.90
C ARG A 118 3.87 14.40 3.29
N ASN A 119 3.04 13.71 4.06
CA ASN A 119 3.31 13.28 5.42
C ASN A 119 3.68 11.79 5.51
N LEU A 120 4.12 11.16 4.41
CA LEU A 120 4.53 9.76 4.38
C LEU A 120 5.53 9.39 5.49
N PRO A 121 6.56 10.22 5.79
CA PRO A 121 7.48 9.96 6.90
C PRO A 121 6.79 9.81 8.26
N SER A 122 5.70 10.55 8.49
CA SER A 122 4.97 10.56 9.77
C SER A 122 4.11 9.32 10.00
N VAL A 123 3.69 8.62 8.94
CA VAL A 123 2.87 7.40 9.05
C VAL A 123 3.69 6.12 9.13
N ARG A 124 4.99 6.19 8.86
CA ARG A 124 5.87 5.01 8.87
C ARG A 124 5.87 4.32 10.24
N ILE A 125 5.87 3.01 10.22
CA ILE A 125 6.05 2.16 11.40
C ILE A 125 7.49 1.66 11.41
N ASN A 126 8.20 1.88 12.51
CA ASN A 126 9.60 1.48 12.65
C ASN A 126 9.78 -0.02 12.40
N GLY A 127 10.80 -0.37 11.62
CA GLY A 127 11.12 -1.75 11.26
C GLY A 127 10.34 -2.30 10.06
N HIS A 128 9.34 -1.56 9.55
CA HIS A 128 8.52 -2.02 8.42
C HIS A 128 8.69 -1.15 7.18
N LYS A 129 8.67 -1.79 6.02
CA LYS A 129 8.74 -1.10 4.73
C LYS A 129 7.42 -0.45 4.37
N THR A 130 7.49 0.66 3.65
CA THR A 130 6.32 1.38 3.13
C THR A 130 6.20 1.19 1.63
N LEU A 131 5.06 0.67 1.18
CA LEU A 131 4.71 0.54 -0.23
C LEU A 131 3.82 1.71 -0.65
N VAL A 132 4.14 2.31 -1.79
CA VAL A 132 3.34 3.37 -2.42
C VAL A 132 2.80 2.89 -3.77
N GLY A 133 1.48 2.77 -3.86
CA GLY A 133 0.75 2.39 -5.08
C GLY A 133 -0.08 3.55 -5.62
N VAL A 134 0.53 4.47 -6.36
CA VAL A 134 -0.14 5.66 -6.93
C VAL A 134 -0.24 5.64 -8.46
N SER A 135 0.41 4.65 -9.10
CA SER A 135 0.51 4.55 -10.55
C SER A 135 -0.85 4.69 -11.25
N ARG A 136 -0.97 5.67 -12.14
CA ARG A 136 -2.15 5.96 -12.97
C ARG A 136 -3.45 6.17 -12.16
N LYS A 137 -3.35 6.50 -10.87
CA LYS A 137 -4.54 6.70 -10.00
C LYS A 137 -5.22 8.05 -10.24
N SER A 138 -6.49 8.11 -9.86
CA SER A 138 -7.36 9.30 -10.02
C SER A 138 -6.79 10.55 -9.36
N MET A 139 -6.02 10.42 -8.31
CA MET A 139 -5.32 11.55 -7.68
C MET A 139 -4.33 12.24 -8.63
N ILE A 140 -3.84 11.56 -9.68
CA ILE A 140 -2.93 12.12 -10.67
C ILE A 140 -3.69 12.66 -11.87
N TYR A 141 -4.55 11.85 -12.51
CA TYR A 141 -5.17 12.22 -13.78
C TYR A 141 -6.34 13.22 -13.65
N ARG A 142 -7.18 13.11 -12.60
CA ARG A 142 -8.37 13.96 -12.45
C ARG A 142 -8.04 15.46 -12.31
N PRO A 143 -7.07 15.89 -11.47
CA PRO A 143 -6.73 17.30 -11.36
C PRO A 143 -6.21 17.93 -12.65
N LEU A 144 -5.72 17.10 -13.56
CA LEU A 144 -5.12 17.53 -14.83
C LEU A 144 -6.10 17.43 -16.02
N GLY A 145 -7.30 16.87 -15.78
CA GLY A 145 -8.27 16.60 -16.85
C GLY A 145 -7.79 15.58 -17.88
N LEU A 146 -6.89 14.67 -17.46
CA LEU A 146 -6.30 13.63 -18.31
C LEU A 146 -6.96 12.27 -18.10
N SER A 147 -6.62 11.30 -18.94
CA SER A 147 -6.99 9.88 -18.76
C SER A 147 -5.89 9.10 -18.02
N PRO A 148 -6.18 7.94 -17.43
CA PRO A 148 -5.17 7.09 -16.81
C PRO A 148 -4.03 6.67 -17.75
N GLU A 149 -4.29 6.59 -19.05
CA GLU A 149 -3.33 6.22 -20.08
C GLU A 149 -2.31 7.34 -20.36
N ASP A 150 -2.73 8.61 -20.17
CA ASP A 150 -1.95 9.79 -20.56
C ASP A 150 -1.06 10.36 -19.43
N VAL A 151 -1.09 9.77 -18.23
CA VAL A 151 -0.40 10.31 -17.04
C VAL A 151 0.90 9.60 -16.68
N LEU A 152 1.56 8.96 -17.61
CA LEU A 152 2.83 8.28 -17.34
C LEU A 152 3.92 9.24 -16.84
N PRO A 153 4.18 10.41 -17.47
CA PRO A 153 5.17 11.37 -16.97
C PRO A 153 4.85 11.89 -15.57
N GLN A 154 3.59 12.23 -15.32
CA GLN A 154 3.11 12.73 -14.02
C GLN A 154 3.19 11.64 -12.95
N THR A 155 2.91 10.39 -13.31
CA THR A 155 3.10 9.24 -12.43
C THR A 155 4.55 9.12 -11.99
N GLN A 156 5.52 9.26 -12.91
CA GLN A 156 6.95 9.19 -12.56
C GLN A 156 7.37 10.37 -11.65
N ALA A 157 6.82 11.57 -11.86
CA ALA A 157 7.06 12.70 -10.96
C ALA A 157 6.58 12.42 -9.53
N ILE A 158 5.39 11.83 -9.38
CA ILE A 158 4.87 11.42 -8.05
C ILE A 158 5.65 10.25 -7.46
N HIS A 159 6.14 9.31 -8.28
CA HIS A 159 7.03 8.24 -7.81
C HIS A 159 8.35 8.81 -7.25
N MET A 160 8.97 9.78 -7.93
CA MET A 160 10.17 10.46 -7.43
C MET A 160 9.91 11.14 -6.09
N ALA A 161 8.79 11.87 -5.97
CA ALA A 161 8.39 12.51 -4.72
C ALA A 161 8.15 11.46 -3.60
N ALA A 162 7.48 10.35 -3.90
CA ALA A 162 7.23 9.29 -2.94
C ALA A 162 8.54 8.67 -2.41
N LEU A 163 9.51 8.42 -3.30
CA LEU A 163 10.83 7.91 -2.91
C LEU A 163 11.57 8.91 -2.01
N ALA A 164 11.57 10.20 -2.35
CA ALA A 164 12.17 11.26 -1.54
C ALA A 164 11.50 11.41 -0.16
N LEU A 165 10.22 11.04 -0.06
CA LEU A 165 9.46 11.01 1.19
C LEU A 165 9.55 9.66 1.94
N GLY A 166 10.40 8.75 1.48
CA GLY A 166 10.73 7.51 2.18
C GLY A 166 9.89 6.30 1.79
N ALA A 167 9.30 6.26 0.60
CA ALA A 167 8.75 5.02 0.07
C ALA A 167 9.88 4.00 -0.17
N ASP A 168 9.71 2.79 0.34
CA ASP A 168 10.67 1.70 0.15
C ASP A 168 10.33 0.87 -1.09
N ILE A 169 9.05 0.81 -1.46
CA ILE A 169 8.52 0.00 -2.57
C ILE A 169 7.53 0.84 -3.38
N LEU A 170 7.65 0.80 -4.69
CA LEU A 170 6.66 1.34 -5.62
C LEU A 170 5.89 0.20 -6.28
N ARG A 171 4.54 0.21 -6.17
CA ARG A 171 3.68 -0.69 -6.94
C ARG A 171 3.20 0.04 -8.20
N VAL A 172 3.56 -0.50 -9.36
CA VAL A 172 3.48 0.22 -10.63
C VAL A 172 2.90 -0.62 -11.76
N HIS A 173 2.31 0.04 -12.77
CA HIS A 173 1.94 -0.58 -14.04
C HIS A 173 3.14 -0.54 -15.03
N ASP A 174 3.92 0.54 -15.01
CA ASP A 174 4.95 0.86 -15.99
C ASP A 174 6.33 0.58 -15.37
N VAL A 175 6.71 -0.72 -15.34
CA VAL A 175 7.90 -1.20 -14.61
C VAL A 175 9.20 -0.59 -15.15
N LYS A 176 9.34 -0.48 -16.46
CA LYS A 176 10.54 0.07 -17.11
C LYS A 176 10.79 1.52 -16.71
N GLU A 177 9.75 2.34 -16.78
CA GLU A 177 9.80 3.77 -16.47
C GLU A 177 10.01 4.00 -14.97
N ALA A 178 9.35 3.20 -14.13
CA ALA A 178 9.56 3.25 -12.68
C ALA A 178 10.98 2.83 -12.29
N ALA A 179 11.56 1.82 -12.95
CA ALA A 179 12.96 1.44 -12.74
C ALA A 179 13.93 2.58 -13.09
N GLY A 180 13.65 3.33 -14.18
CA GLY A 180 14.39 4.54 -14.53
C GLY A 180 14.29 5.61 -13.44
N THR A 181 13.08 5.85 -12.91
CA THR A 181 12.86 6.78 -11.79
C THR A 181 13.64 6.38 -10.54
N VAL A 182 13.63 5.10 -10.17
CA VAL A 182 14.41 4.57 -9.03
C VAL A 182 15.91 4.74 -9.25
N ALA A 183 16.39 4.50 -10.49
CA ALA A 183 17.81 4.69 -10.82
C ALA A 183 18.24 6.15 -10.65
N LEU A 184 17.43 7.10 -11.14
CA LEU A 184 17.68 8.54 -10.98
C LEU A 184 17.61 8.97 -9.51
N TYR A 185 16.63 8.46 -8.75
CA TYR A 185 16.54 8.73 -7.32
C TYR A 185 17.83 8.34 -6.59
N ARG A 186 18.38 7.15 -6.85
CA ARG A 186 19.63 6.66 -6.23
C ARG A 186 20.89 7.48 -6.61
N LEU A 187 20.83 8.23 -7.69
CA LEU A 187 21.92 9.15 -8.09
C LEU A 187 21.79 10.53 -7.42
N LEU A 188 20.58 10.90 -7.01
CA LEU A 188 20.30 12.21 -6.39
C LEU A 188 20.47 12.18 -4.87
N TYR A 189 20.20 11.03 -4.27
CA TYR A 189 20.18 10.80 -2.82
C TYR A 189 21.02 9.59 -2.42
#